data_884e40233a31f3072b317f473e36e2b2
#
_entry.id   884e40233a31f3072b317f473e36e2b2
#
_cell.length_a   1.000
_cell.length_b   1.000
_cell.length_c   1.000
_cell.angle_alpha   90.00
_cell.angle_beta   90.00
_cell.angle_gamma   90.00
#
_symmetry.space_group_name_H-M   'P 1'
#
loop_
_entity.id
_entity.type
_entity.pdbx_description
1 polymer ?
#
loop_
_entity_poly.entity_id
_entity_poly.type
_entity_poly.pdbx_seq_one_letter_code
_entity_poly.pdbx_strand_id
1 'polypeptide(L)'
;MPCAAGVEGFLADEVHAITGLTGNDLMTGRGGVMARASWRDAMRINLHSRLTQRVLVQLSVTDYRNENDLYQAASEVAWEIWFTPKQTFKIDITAQHSPLTSLNFAALKIKDAVADRFRAKRGERPNVDTTWPDVRIYAHVTPETLTLYIDTSGEPLFKRGWRTDKGDAPLKETLAAAMIAASGWDATVPLYDPCCGSGTIPIEAAQIACGIAPGLQRRFGFEKLLPFQNHVWQGLIEEARDHEHEPTAPIFGSDVAFRMVDFAERNAERAGVSGVIEFRGGDA
;
A
#
# COMPACT_ATOMS: atom_id res chain seq x y z
N MET A 1 -0.46 -8.97 0.26
CA MET A 1 0.34 -7.75 -0.01
C MET A 1 0.87 -7.83 -1.44
N PRO A 2 0.22 -7.17 -2.42
CA PRO A 2 0.71 -7.16 -3.80
C PRO A 2 1.94 -6.26 -3.95
N CYS A 3 2.85 -6.64 -4.85
CA CYS A 3 4.04 -5.88 -5.24
C CYS A 3 4.29 -5.98 -6.74
N ALA A 4 5.32 -5.30 -7.25
CA ALA A 4 5.76 -5.48 -8.62
C ALA A 4 6.36 -6.88 -8.80
N ALA A 5 6.21 -7.45 -10.01
CA ALA A 5 6.79 -8.74 -10.33
C ALA A 5 8.32 -8.70 -10.20
N GLY A 6 8.90 -9.71 -9.55
CA GLY A 6 10.32 -9.79 -9.24
C GLY A 6 10.72 -9.14 -7.91
N VAL A 7 9.80 -8.50 -7.20
CA VAL A 7 10.06 -7.83 -5.91
C VAL A 7 9.62 -8.72 -4.73
N GLU A 8 9.01 -9.86 -4.99
CA GLU A 8 8.38 -10.70 -3.98
C GLU A 8 9.35 -11.15 -2.87
N GLY A 9 10.59 -11.51 -3.22
CA GLY A 9 11.63 -11.90 -2.26
C GLY A 9 12.00 -10.74 -1.34
N PHE A 10 12.26 -9.55 -1.91
CA PHE A 10 12.57 -8.34 -1.13
C PHE A 10 11.41 -7.93 -0.22
N LEU A 11 10.16 -8.07 -0.71
CA LEU A 11 8.98 -7.80 0.13
C LEU A 11 8.85 -8.81 1.27
N ALA A 12 9.15 -10.08 1.05
CA ALA A 12 9.14 -11.09 2.12
C ALA A 12 10.17 -10.76 3.21
N ASP A 13 11.39 -10.39 2.82
CA ASP A 13 12.44 -9.97 3.75
C ASP A 13 12.03 -8.71 4.53
N GLU A 14 11.41 -7.73 3.84
CA GLU A 14 10.90 -6.52 4.47
C GLU A 14 9.78 -6.84 5.48
N VAL A 15 8.82 -7.68 5.13
CA VAL A 15 7.72 -8.08 6.04
C VAL A 15 8.26 -8.87 7.23
N HIS A 16 9.24 -9.76 7.01
CA HIS A 16 9.95 -10.43 8.10
C HIS A 16 10.61 -9.43 9.05
N ALA A 17 11.34 -8.46 8.52
CA ALA A 17 12.00 -7.43 9.33
C ALA A 17 11.00 -6.58 10.14
N ILE A 18 9.83 -6.26 9.57
CA ILE A 18 8.78 -5.47 10.23
C ILE A 18 8.06 -6.28 11.32
N THR A 19 7.78 -7.57 11.10
CA THR A 19 6.84 -8.35 11.91
C THR A 19 7.47 -9.49 12.69
N GLY A 20 8.66 -9.96 12.27
CA GLY A 20 9.29 -11.19 12.79
C GLY A 20 8.67 -12.48 12.26
N LEU A 21 7.68 -12.43 11.38
CA LEU A 21 7.02 -13.61 10.80
C LEU A 21 7.97 -14.41 9.91
N THR A 22 7.90 -15.74 10.00
CA THR A 22 8.76 -16.67 9.26
C THR A 22 8.02 -17.94 8.87
N GLY A 23 8.62 -18.78 8.04
CA GLY A 23 8.14 -20.11 7.71
C GLY A 23 6.73 -20.09 7.07
N ASN A 24 5.83 -20.90 7.61
CA ASN A 24 4.48 -21.06 7.08
C ASN A 24 3.57 -19.83 7.26
N ASP A 25 3.98 -18.87 8.09
CA ASP A 25 3.23 -17.64 8.32
C ASP A 25 3.61 -16.52 7.34
N LEU A 26 4.61 -16.75 6.47
CA LEU A 26 5.04 -15.81 5.46
C LEU A 26 5.35 -16.54 4.16
N MET A 27 4.48 -16.39 3.16
CA MET A 27 4.58 -17.11 1.90
C MET A 27 4.68 -16.14 0.73
N THR A 28 5.63 -16.38 -0.17
CA THR A 28 5.75 -15.66 -1.44
C THR A 28 4.90 -16.33 -2.50
N GLY A 29 4.24 -15.50 -3.31
CA GLY A 29 3.52 -15.92 -4.49
C GLY A 29 3.81 -14.97 -5.66
N ARG A 30 3.36 -15.32 -6.85
CA ARG A 30 3.55 -14.43 -8.01
C ARG A 30 2.84 -13.10 -7.81
N GLY A 31 3.61 -12.01 -7.80
CA GLY A 31 3.11 -10.64 -7.65
C GLY A 31 2.74 -10.22 -6.23
N GLY A 32 3.18 -10.98 -5.21
CA GLY A 32 2.95 -10.56 -3.84
C GLY A 32 3.39 -11.53 -2.76
N VAL A 33 3.14 -11.14 -1.52
CA VAL A 33 3.43 -11.91 -0.32
C VAL A 33 2.16 -12.06 0.51
N MET A 34 1.93 -13.25 1.03
CA MET A 34 0.84 -13.57 1.94
C MET A 34 1.42 -13.81 3.34
N ALA A 35 0.79 -13.24 4.36
CA ALA A 35 1.19 -13.43 5.75
C ALA A 35 -0.01 -13.78 6.63
N ARG A 36 0.20 -14.68 7.60
CA ARG A 36 -0.69 -14.88 8.75
C ARG A 36 -0.24 -13.95 9.86
N ALA A 37 -0.93 -12.85 10.01
CA ALA A 37 -0.50 -11.74 10.83
C ALA A 37 -1.64 -11.24 11.73
N SER A 38 -1.29 -10.57 12.81
CA SER A 38 -2.25 -9.87 13.65
C SER A 38 -2.74 -8.57 13.01
N TRP A 39 -3.83 -8.00 13.54
CA TRP A 39 -4.30 -6.68 13.13
C TRP A 39 -3.25 -5.59 13.40
N ARG A 40 -2.51 -5.72 14.51
CA ARG A 40 -1.37 -4.82 14.80
C ARG A 40 -0.28 -4.92 13.74
N ASP A 41 0.04 -6.13 13.26
CA ASP A 41 1.02 -6.30 12.19
C ASP A 41 0.54 -5.72 10.87
N ALA A 42 -0.75 -5.81 10.55
CA ALA A 42 -1.31 -5.17 9.38
C ALA A 42 -1.13 -3.64 9.42
N MET A 43 -1.31 -3.00 10.59
CA MET A 43 -1.03 -1.58 10.78
C MET A 43 0.48 -1.28 10.67
N ARG A 44 1.35 -2.12 11.27
CA ARG A 44 2.81 -1.96 11.17
C ARG A 44 3.31 -2.08 9.72
N ILE A 45 2.80 -3.04 8.96
CA ILE A 45 3.17 -3.20 7.56
C ILE A 45 2.72 -1.99 6.74
N ASN A 46 1.52 -1.46 6.97
CA ASN A 46 1.07 -0.22 6.33
C ASN A 46 1.99 0.98 6.63
N LEU A 47 2.46 1.08 7.87
CA LEU A 47 3.34 2.17 8.32
C LEU A 47 4.76 2.07 7.74
N HIS A 48 5.32 0.87 7.73
CA HIS A 48 6.75 0.66 7.48
C HIS A 48 7.10 0.10 6.11
N SER A 49 6.17 -0.60 5.41
CA SER A 49 6.51 -1.21 4.13
C SER A 49 6.71 -0.17 3.03
N ARG A 50 7.84 -0.28 2.35
CA ARG A 50 8.20 0.52 1.18
C ARG A 50 7.85 -0.15 -0.13
N LEU A 51 7.75 -1.49 -0.12
CA LEU A 51 7.67 -2.32 -1.33
C LEU A 51 6.25 -2.75 -1.67
N THR A 52 5.37 -2.94 -0.68
CA THR A 52 4.00 -3.33 -0.97
C THR A 52 3.17 -2.19 -1.55
N GLN A 53 2.28 -2.52 -2.47
CA GLN A 53 1.34 -1.56 -3.05
C GLN A 53 0.14 -1.31 -2.14
N ARG A 54 -0.31 -2.34 -1.41
CA ARG A 54 -1.43 -2.33 -0.47
C ARG A 54 -1.31 -3.47 0.53
N VAL A 55 -1.90 -3.29 1.70
CA VAL A 55 -2.12 -4.36 2.67
C VAL A 55 -3.60 -4.72 2.64
N LEU A 56 -3.90 -5.90 2.09
CA LEU A 56 -5.25 -6.43 1.94
C LEU A 56 -5.46 -7.56 2.94
N VAL A 57 -6.54 -7.50 3.71
CA VAL A 57 -6.94 -8.60 4.62
C VAL A 57 -7.89 -9.52 3.86
N GLN A 58 -7.50 -10.79 3.71
CA GLN A 58 -8.31 -11.80 3.06
C GLN A 58 -9.48 -12.22 3.97
N LEU A 59 -10.69 -12.11 3.45
CA LEU A 59 -11.92 -12.43 4.18
C LEU A 59 -12.50 -13.79 3.80
N SER A 60 -12.42 -14.16 2.52
CA SER A 60 -12.89 -15.46 2.03
C SER A 60 -12.17 -15.88 0.76
N VAL A 61 -12.11 -17.18 0.55
CA VAL A 61 -11.79 -17.82 -0.73
C VAL A 61 -12.89 -18.82 -1.01
N THR A 62 -13.54 -18.73 -2.15
CA THR A 62 -14.71 -19.54 -2.49
C THR A 62 -14.67 -19.94 -3.96
N ASP A 63 -15.00 -21.17 -4.27
CA ASP A 63 -15.18 -21.60 -5.66
C ASP A 63 -16.42 -20.94 -6.26
N TYR A 64 -16.35 -20.63 -7.56
CA TYR A 64 -17.47 -20.05 -8.29
C TYR A 64 -17.56 -20.64 -9.71
N ARG A 65 -18.73 -20.58 -10.31
CA ARG A 65 -19.00 -20.98 -11.69
C ARG A 65 -19.65 -19.85 -12.50
N ASN A 66 -20.35 -18.96 -11.84
CA ASN A 66 -21.10 -17.86 -12.45
C ASN A 66 -21.23 -16.67 -11.49
N GLU A 67 -21.81 -15.58 -11.95
CA GLU A 67 -21.96 -14.34 -11.19
C GLU A 67 -22.90 -14.47 -9.97
N ASN A 68 -23.83 -15.44 -9.96
CA ASN A 68 -24.68 -15.67 -8.78
C ASN A 68 -23.90 -16.27 -7.62
N ASP A 69 -22.90 -17.12 -7.92
CA ASP A 69 -22.00 -17.66 -6.91
C ASP A 69 -21.18 -16.54 -6.25
N LEU A 70 -20.79 -15.50 -7.01
CA LEU A 70 -20.13 -14.30 -6.47
C LEU A 70 -21.03 -13.56 -5.49
N TYR A 71 -22.32 -13.41 -5.80
CA TYR A 71 -23.31 -12.82 -4.90
C TYR A 71 -23.43 -13.61 -3.61
N GLN A 72 -23.56 -14.94 -3.70
CA GLN A 72 -23.67 -15.82 -2.53
C GLN A 72 -22.43 -15.72 -1.64
N ALA A 73 -21.23 -15.88 -2.22
CA ALA A 73 -19.97 -15.77 -1.51
C ALA A 73 -19.81 -14.43 -0.77
N ALA A 74 -20.15 -13.32 -1.43
CA ALA A 74 -20.09 -11.99 -0.82
C ALA A 74 -21.18 -11.80 0.26
N SER A 75 -22.34 -12.44 0.13
CA SER A 75 -23.42 -12.39 1.14
C SER A 75 -23.04 -13.13 2.44
N GLU A 76 -22.16 -14.13 2.38
CA GLU A 76 -21.70 -14.90 3.53
C GLU A 76 -20.66 -14.17 4.38
N VAL A 77 -19.92 -13.21 3.80
CA VAL A 77 -18.93 -12.41 4.55
C VAL A 77 -19.63 -11.50 5.55
N ALA A 78 -19.16 -11.50 6.78
CA ALA A 78 -19.67 -10.65 7.86
C ALA A 78 -19.17 -9.21 7.76
N TRP A 79 -19.60 -8.47 6.74
CA TRP A 79 -19.18 -7.10 6.48
C TRP A 79 -19.43 -6.16 7.66
N GLU A 80 -20.50 -6.41 8.43
CA GLU A 80 -20.93 -5.64 9.60
C GLU A 80 -19.95 -5.62 10.78
N ILE A 81 -18.93 -6.49 10.77
CA ILE A 81 -17.84 -6.45 11.76
C ILE A 81 -16.67 -5.60 11.29
N TRP A 82 -16.64 -5.20 10.02
CA TRP A 82 -15.58 -4.40 9.42
C TRP A 82 -15.92 -2.92 9.31
N PHE A 83 -17.17 -2.59 8.95
CA PHE A 83 -17.61 -1.22 8.80
C PHE A 83 -19.11 -1.07 9.05
N THR A 84 -19.62 0.16 9.04
CA THR A 84 -21.03 0.48 9.32
C THR A 84 -21.75 0.97 8.07
N PRO A 85 -23.12 0.93 8.02
CA PRO A 85 -23.88 1.46 6.89
C PRO A 85 -23.68 2.97 6.65
N LYS A 86 -23.14 3.71 7.61
CA LYS A 86 -22.85 5.15 7.48
C LYS A 86 -21.64 5.45 6.61
N GLN A 87 -20.79 4.46 6.40
CA GLN A 87 -19.58 4.59 5.58
C GLN A 87 -19.89 4.22 4.14
N THR A 88 -19.26 4.94 3.21
CA THR A 88 -19.33 4.62 1.80
C THR A 88 -18.35 3.51 1.44
N PHE A 89 -18.67 2.74 0.42
CA PHE A 89 -17.79 1.66 -0.03
C PHE A 89 -17.69 1.58 -1.56
N LYS A 90 -16.69 0.85 -2.02
CA LYS A 90 -16.44 0.53 -3.44
C LYS A 90 -15.96 -0.90 -3.58
N ILE A 91 -16.34 -1.55 -4.67
CA ILE A 91 -15.77 -2.82 -5.10
C ILE A 91 -14.76 -2.56 -6.21
N ASP A 92 -13.53 -2.99 -6.02
CA ASP A 92 -12.50 -3.09 -7.06
C ASP A 92 -12.30 -4.58 -7.40
N ILE A 93 -12.42 -4.95 -8.67
CA ILE A 93 -12.31 -6.33 -9.12
C ILE A 93 -11.13 -6.50 -10.09
N THR A 94 -10.37 -7.55 -9.90
CA THR A 94 -9.30 -7.98 -10.79
C THR A 94 -9.51 -9.43 -11.21
N ALA A 95 -9.06 -9.78 -12.41
CA ALA A 95 -9.22 -11.13 -12.94
C ALA A 95 -7.90 -11.67 -13.50
N GLN A 96 -7.71 -12.97 -13.32
CA GLN A 96 -6.66 -13.74 -13.98
C GLN A 96 -7.31 -14.94 -14.65
N HIS A 97 -7.42 -14.88 -16.00
CA HIS A 97 -8.01 -15.94 -16.82
C HIS A 97 -9.44 -16.36 -16.40
N SER A 98 -10.21 -15.44 -15.83
CA SER A 98 -11.58 -15.71 -15.38
C SER A 98 -12.51 -15.95 -16.59
N PRO A 99 -13.47 -16.90 -16.47
CA PRO A 99 -14.48 -17.15 -17.50
C PRO A 99 -15.60 -16.10 -17.51
N LEU A 100 -15.64 -15.17 -16.56
CA LEU A 100 -16.68 -14.14 -16.48
C LEU A 100 -16.63 -13.21 -17.70
N THR A 101 -17.79 -12.97 -18.30
CA THR A 101 -17.90 -12.13 -19.51
C THR A 101 -17.79 -10.63 -19.21
N SER A 102 -18.17 -10.21 -18.01
CA SER A 102 -18.14 -8.81 -17.58
C SER A 102 -17.71 -8.68 -16.13
N LEU A 103 -16.51 -8.14 -15.90
CA LEU A 103 -16.02 -7.83 -14.55
C LEU A 103 -16.84 -6.71 -13.89
N ASN A 104 -17.36 -5.77 -14.67
CA ASN A 104 -18.24 -4.72 -14.14
C ASN A 104 -19.54 -5.31 -13.59
N PHE A 105 -20.14 -6.27 -14.29
CA PHE A 105 -21.33 -6.95 -13.81
C PHE A 105 -21.04 -7.81 -12.58
N ALA A 106 -19.91 -8.49 -12.56
CA ALA A 106 -19.45 -9.24 -11.38
C ALA A 106 -19.26 -8.31 -10.16
N ALA A 107 -18.64 -7.16 -10.35
CA ALA A 107 -18.49 -6.16 -9.28
C ALA A 107 -19.84 -5.65 -8.77
N LEU A 108 -20.82 -5.45 -9.64
CA LEU A 108 -22.18 -5.07 -9.24
C LEU A 108 -22.87 -6.15 -8.42
N LYS A 109 -22.70 -7.44 -8.77
CA LYS A 109 -23.24 -8.57 -7.98
C LYS A 109 -22.65 -8.60 -6.57
N ILE A 110 -21.32 -8.41 -6.43
CA ILE A 110 -20.67 -8.34 -5.12
C ILE A 110 -21.16 -7.12 -4.34
N LYS A 111 -21.26 -5.96 -4.98
CA LYS A 111 -21.79 -4.72 -4.39
C LYS A 111 -23.22 -4.91 -3.86
N ASP A 112 -24.10 -5.54 -4.63
CA ASP A 112 -25.48 -5.79 -4.22
C ASP A 112 -25.53 -6.74 -3.02
N ALA A 113 -24.72 -7.80 -3.00
CA ALA A 113 -24.62 -8.73 -1.88
C ALA A 113 -24.17 -8.03 -0.58
N VAL A 114 -23.16 -7.16 -0.64
CA VAL A 114 -22.71 -6.35 0.51
C VAL A 114 -23.85 -5.47 1.02
N ALA A 115 -24.50 -4.72 0.13
CA ALA A 115 -25.59 -3.81 0.49
C ALA A 115 -26.81 -4.55 1.07
N ASP A 116 -27.17 -5.69 0.48
CA ASP A 116 -28.30 -6.51 0.96
C ASP A 116 -28.03 -7.16 2.30
N ARG A 117 -26.78 -7.61 2.54
CA ARG A 117 -26.39 -8.11 3.86
C ARG A 117 -26.50 -7.03 4.93
N PHE A 118 -26.04 -5.82 4.67
CA PHE A 118 -26.19 -4.71 5.62
C PHE A 118 -27.68 -4.41 5.89
N ARG A 119 -28.52 -4.38 4.86
CA ARG A 119 -29.97 -4.19 5.03
C ARG A 119 -30.55 -5.28 5.91
N ALA A 120 -30.20 -6.54 5.70
CA ALA A 120 -30.68 -7.68 6.48
C ALA A 120 -30.20 -7.66 7.93
N LYS A 121 -28.95 -7.27 8.18
CA LYS A 121 -28.32 -7.32 9.51
C LYS A 121 -28.45 -6.04 10.33
N ARG A 122 -28.56 -4.87 9.67
CA ARG A 122 -28.55 -3.54 10.28
C ARG A 122 -29.76 -2.67 9.92
N GLY A 123 -30.61 -3.12 9.01
CA GLY A 123 -31.78 -2.36 8.53
C GLY A 123 -31.48 -1.24 7.53
N GLU A 124 -30.20 -0.95 7.29
CA GLU A 124 -29.74 0.13 6.42
C GLU A 124 -28.75 -0.39 5.37
N ARG A 125 -28.70 0.28 4.22
CA ARG A 125 -27.74 -0.03 3.15
C ARG A 125 -26.64 1.04 3.12
N PRO A 126 -25.35 0.66 3.07
CA PRO A 126 -24.28 1.64 2.84
C PRO A 126 -24.34 2.19 1.43
N ASN A 127 -23.95 3.45 1.28
CA ASN A 127 -23.86 4.09 -0.03
C ASN A 127 -22.54 3.71 -0.74
N VAL A 128 -22.59 3.75 -2.07
CA VAL A 128 -21.42 3.56 -2.92
C VAL A 128 -20.81 4.92 -3.27
N ASP A 129 -19.50 5.04 -3.11
CA ASP A 129 -18.70 6.16 -3.62
C ASP A 129 -17.52 5.60 -4.41
N THR A 130 -17.52 5.83 -5.73
CA THR A 130 -16.48 5.31 -6.63
C THR A 130 -15.23 6.17 -6.65
N THR A 131 -15.31 7.41 -6.18
CA THR A 131 -14.22 8.40 -6.21
C THR A 131 -13.44 8.42 -4.89
N TRP A 132 -14.12 8.63 -3.78
CA TRP A 132 -13.55 8.76 -2.44
C TRP A 132 -14.25 7.85 -1.42
N PRO A 133 -14.25 6.53 -1.62
CA PRO A 133 -14.90 5.62 -0.69
C PRO A 133 -14.19 5.61 0.67
N ASP A 134 -14.97 5.42 1.73
CA ASP A 134 -14.43 5.17 3.06
C ASP A 134 -13.80 3.78 3.15
N VAL A 135 -14.43 2.79 2.52
CA VAL A 135 -14.01 1.39 2.54
C VAL A 135 -13.84 0.88 1.12
N ARG A 136 -12.71 0.23 0.84
CA ARG A 136 -12.46 -0.47 -0.42
C ARG A 136 -12.48 -1.97 -0.19
N ILE A 137 -13.29 -2.65 -0.99
CA ILE A 137 -13.36 -4.11 -1.03
C ILE A 137 -12.72 -4.54 -2.34
N TYR A 138 -11.74 -5.44 -2.27
CA TYR A 138 -11.12 -6.03 -3.44
C TYR A 138 -11.66 -7.43 -3.66
N ALA A 139 -11.98 -7.73 -4.91
CA ALA A 139 -12.30 -9.06 -5.39
C ALA A 139 -11.25 -9.49 -6.41
N HIS A 140 -10.72 -10.68 -6.24
CA HIS A 140 -9.84 -11.29 -7.22
C HIS A 140 -10.46 -12.60 -7.71
N VAL A 141 -10.64 -12.70 -9.03
CA VAL A 141 -11.21 -13.89 -9.67
C VAL A 141 -10.18 -14.60 -10.53
N THR A 142 -10.06 -15.89 -10.32
CA THR A 142 -9.29 -16.83 -11.15
C THR A 142 -10.26 -17.64 -12.02
N PRO A 143 -9.83 -18.66 -12.79
CA PRO A 143 -10.77 -19.57 -13.47
C PRO A 143 -11.78 -20.26 -12.55
N GLU A 144 -11.40 -20.51 -11.29
CA GLU A 144 -12.15 -21.37 -10.39
C GLU A 144 -12.56 -20.69 -9.09
N THR A 145 -11.79 -19.68 -8.64
CA THR A 145 -11.96 -19.11 -7.30
C THR A 145 -12.23 -17.61 -7.30
N LEU A 146 -13.06 -17.18 -6.36
CA LEU A 146 -13.23 -15.79 -5.92
C LEU A 146 -12.53 -15.63 -4.57
N THR A 147 -11.65 -14.64 -4.47
CA THR A 147 -11.10 -14.19 -3.19
C THR A 147 -11.58 -12.79 -2.88
N LEU A 148 -12.12 -12.58 -1.70
CA LEU A 148 -12.58 -11.28 -1.21
C LEU A 148 -11.64 -10.74 -0.14
N TYR A 149 -11.31 -9.47 -0.27
CA TYR A 149 -10.41 -8.75 0.65
C TYR A 149 -11.03 -7.43 1.09
N ILE A 150 -10.64 -6.98 2.29
CA ILE A 150 -10.82 -5.60 2.71
C ILE A 150 -9.48 -4.87 2.67
N ASP A 151 -9.48 -3.66 2.13
CA ASP A 151 -8.27 -2.83 2.01
C ASP A 151 -8.02 -2.07 3.32
N THR A 152 -6.85 -2.26 3.88
CA THR A 152 -6.41 -1.52 5.08
C THR A 152 -5.60 -0.28 4.75
N SER A 153 -5.12 -0.15 3.52
CA SER A 153 -4.24 0.96 3.10
C SER A 153 -5.01 2.21 2.67
N GLY A 154 -6.17 2.05 2.02
CA GLY A 154 -6.95 3.15 1.42
C GLY A 154 -6.34 3.61 0.09
N GLU A 155 -5.62 4.72 0.05
CA GLU A 155 -4.81 5.09 -1.11
C GLU A 155 -3.63 4.12 -1.30
N PRO A 156 -3.11 3.90 -2.53
CA PRO A 156 -1.93 3.07 -2.74
C PRO A 156 -0.74 3.54 -1.92
N LEU A 157 0.08 2.61 -1.40
CA LEU A 157 1.15 2.93 -0.47
C LEU A 157 2.30 3.72 -1.11
N PHE A 158 2.47 3.70 -2.44
CA PHE A 158 3.43 4.58 -3.09
C PHE A 158 3.11 6.07 -2.88
N LYS A 159 1.85 6.44 -2.61
CA LYS A 159 1.48 7.80 -2.21
C LYS A 159 1.88 8.03 -0.75
N ARG A 160 3.14 8.40 -0.52
CA ARG A 160 3.71 8.61 0.83
C ARG A 160 3.14 9.84 1.55
N GLY A 161 2.61 10.82 0.80
CA GLY A 161 2.07 12.07 1.32
C GLY A 161 2.92 13.30 0.97
N TRP A 162 4.21 13.13 0.70
CA TRP A 162 5.13 14.26 0.45
C TRP A 162 5.17 14.74 -1.01
N ARG A 163 4.78 13.92 -1.99
CA ARG A 163 4.86 14.29 -3.40
C ARG A 163 3.72 15.21 -3.82
N THR A 164 4.01 16.45 -4.12
CA THR A 164 3.09 17.39 -4.79
C THR A 164 3.65 17.87 -6.14
N ASP A 165 4.95 18.06 -6.22
CA ASP A 165 5.64 18.45 -7.46
C ASP A 165 6.09 17.19 -8.22
N LYS A 166 5.74 17.10 -9.49
CA LYS A 166 6.06 15.95 -10.35
C LYS A 166 6.23 16.36 -11.80
N GLY A 167 7.08 15.65 -12.52
CA GLY A 167 7.13 15.68 -13.97
C GLY A 167 5.98 14.89 -14.61
N ASP A 168 6.06 14.71 -15.93
CA ASP A 168 5.02 14.03 -16.71
C ASP A 168 4.92 12.52 -16.39
N ALA A 169 6.04 11.86 -16.06
CA ALA A 169 6.13 10.44 -15.79
C ALA A 169 6.96 10.14 -14.52
N PRO A 170 6.45 10.48 -13.32
CA PRO A 170 7.19 10.26 -12.09
C PRO A 170 7.33 8.76 -11.77
N LEU A 171 8.53 8.35 -11.33
CA LEU A 171 8.77 7.02 -10.79
C LEU A 171 7.92 6.82 -9.53
N LYS A 172 7.25 5.67 -9.41
CA LYS A 172 6.52 5.33 -8.17
C LYS A 172 7.50 5.05 -7.03
N GLU A 173 7.20 5.52 -5.84
CA GLU A 173 8.03 5.38 -4.65
C GLU A 173 8.29 3.92 -4.28
N THR A 174 7.30 3.03 -4.43
CA THR A 174 7.49 1.59 -4.21
C THR A 174 8.45 0.96 -5.21
N LEU A 175 8.51 1.47 -6.44
CA LEU A 175 9.48 0.99 -7.43
C LEU A 175 10.88 1.55 -7.16
N ALA A 176 11.00 2.82 -6.77
CA ALA A 176 12.26 3.40 -6.33
C ALA A 176 12.85 2.62 -5.13
N ALA A 177 12.03 2.32 -4.13
CA ALA A 177 12.44 1.50 -2.98
C ALA A 177 12.87 0.08 -3.40
N ALA A 178 12.19 -0.52 -4.38
CA ALA A 178 12.58 -1.83 -4.92
C ALA A 178 13.93 -1.78 -5.66
N MET A 179 14.21 -0.71 -6.41
CA MET A 179 15.50 -0.51 -7.06
C MET A 179 16.63 -0.35 -6.04
N ILE A 180 16.40 0.41 -4.97
CA ILE A 180 17.36 0.56 -3.86
C ILE A 180 17.61 -0.79 -3.20
N ALA A 181 16.57 -1.55 -2.85
CA ALA A 181 16.72 -2.88 -2.26
C ALA A 181 17.49 -3.83 -3.19
N ALA A 182 17.17 -3.83 -4.49
CA ALA A 182 17.84 -4.69 -5.48
C ALA A 182 19.31 -4.32 -5.72
N SER A 183 19.71 -3.05 -5.47
CA SER A 183 21.10 -2.62 -5.57
C SER A 183 21.98 -3.15 -4.44
N GLY A 184 21.39 -3.64 -3.34
CA GLY A 184 22.09 -4.04 -2.13
C GLY A 184 22.65 -2.86 -1.31
N TRP A 185 22.20 -1.61 -1.61
CA TRP A 185 22.61 -0.45 -0.82
C TRP A 185 22.03 -0.52 0.61
N ASP A 186 22.88 -0.39 1.60
CA ASP A 186 22.59 -0.54 3.03
C ASP A 186 22.70 0.76 3.84
N ALA A 187 22.76 1.91 3.17
CA ALA A 187 22.93 3.25 3.74
C ALA A 187 24.31 3.50 4.40
N THR A 188 25.28 2.60 4.28
CA THR A 188 26.64 2.78 4.86
C THR A 188 27.60 3.51 3.91
N VAL A 189 27.27 3.57 2.62
CA VAL A 189 28.05 4.23 1.57
C VAL A 189 27.21 5.30 0.86
N PRO A 190 27.86 6.31 0.24
CA PRO A 190 27.14 7.34 -0.49
C PRO A 190 26.24 6.78 -1.60
N LEU A 191 25.09 7.44 -1.83
CA LEU A 191 24.21 7.15 -2.96
C LEU A 191 24.12 8.36 -3.87
N TYR A 192 24.21 8.16 -5.19
CA TYR A 192 24.07 9.20 -6.18
C TYR A 192 23.09 8.78 -7.28
N ASP A 193 22.09 9.61 -7.52
CA ASP A 193 21.17 9.52 -8.67
C ASP A 193 21.42 10.67 -9.65
N PRO A 194 22.08 10.40 -10.80
CA PRO A 194 22.42 11.44 -11.78
C PRO A 194 21.25 11.92 -12.63
N CYS A 195 20.09 11.27 -12.56
CA CYS A 195 18.86 11.58 -13.31
C CYS A 195 17.65 11.59 -12.38
N CYS A 196 17.74 12.33 -11.26
CA CYS A 196 16.82 12.20 -10.14
C CYS A 196 15.39 12.66 -10.41
N GLY A 197 15.14 13.40 -11.50
CA GLY A 197 13.83 13.96 -11.79
C GLY A 197 13.31 14.77 -10.60
N SER A 198 12.08 14.48 -10.16
CA SER A 198 11.49 15.12 -8.97
C SER A 198 11.93 14.49 -7.63
N GLY A 199 13.06 13.75 -7.59
CA GLY A 199 13.76 13.32 -6.40
C GLY A 199 13.30 12.00 -5.81
N THR A 200 12.60 11.12 -6.54
CA THR A 200 12.00 9.90 -5.96
C THR A 200 13.04 8.99 -5.32
N ILE A 201 14.10 8.61 -6.03
CA ILE A 201 15.13 7.70 -5.50
C ILE A 201 15.91 8.34 -4.36
N PRO A 202 16.45 9.59 -4.48
CA PRO A 202 17.16 10.21 -3.38
C PRO A 202 16.32 10.40 -2.12
N ILE A 203 15.01 10.72 -2.24
CA ILE A 203 14.12 10.90 -1.09
C ILE A 203 13.83 9.56 -0.40
N GLU A 204 13.52 8.50 -1.16
CA GLU A 204 13.33 7.15 -0.58
C GLU A 204 14.63 6.68 0.11
N ALA A 205 15.79 6.89 -0.52
CA ALA A 205 17.09 6.55 0.09
C ALA A 205 17.36 7.34 1.37
N ALA A 206 17.09 8.64 1.38
CA ALA A 206 17.26 9.48 2.57
C ALA A 206 16.34 9.06 3.72
N GLN A 207 15.09 8.76 3.44
CA GLN A 207 14.17 8.22 4.46
C GLN A 207 14.61 6.86 4.99
N ILE A 208 15.18 5.98 4.14
CA ILE A 208 15.79 4.71 4.58
C ILE A 208 16.98 4.99 5.49
N ALA A 209 17.91 5.86 5.06
CA ALA A 209 19.11 6.18 5.80
C ALA A 209 18.84 6.86 7.15
N CYS A 210 17.71 7.55 7.28
CA CYS A 210 17.28 8.21 8.53
C CYS A 210 16.30 7.38 9.37
N GLY A 211 15.95 6.17 8.99
CA GLY A 211 14.98 5.34 9.70
C GLY A 211 13.54 5.88 9.70
N ILE A 212 13.22 6.80 8.78
CA ILE A 212 11.88 7.43 8.70
C ILE A 212 10.90 6.45 8.06
N ALA A 213 9.82 6.11 8.75
CA ALA A 213 8.79 5.22 8.21
C ALA A 213 7.98 5.89 7.09
N PRO A 214 7.77 5.21 5.94
CA PRO A 214 7.15 5.81 4.75
C PRO A 214 5.68 6.19 4.93
N GLY A 215 5.02 5.65 5.94
CA GLY A 215 3.61 5.86 6.22
C GLY A 215 3.29 7.02 7.17
N LEU A 216 4.29 7.70 7.75
CA LEU A 216 4.07 8.73 8.79
C LEU A 216 3.28 9.95 8.33
N GLN A 217 3.30 10.27 7.04
CA GLN A 217 2.69 11.49 6.49
C GLN A 217 1.38 11.25 5.74
N ARG A 218 0.75 10.08 5.95
CA ARG A 218 -0.48 9.74 5.25
C ARG A 218 -1.57 9.18 6.18
N ARG A 219 -2.79 9.11 5.66
CA ARG A 219 -3.91 8.40 6.29
C ARG A 219 -4.08 7.02 5.68
N PHE A 220 -4.68 6.12 6.43
CA PHE A 220 -4.90 4.74 6.03
C PHE A 220 -6.37 4.34 6.07
N GLY A 221 -6.75 3.38 5.21
CA GLY A 221 -8.09 2.85 5.17
C GLY A 221 -8.51 2.17 6.48
N PHE A 222 -7.58 1.52 7.18
CA PHE A 222 -7.88 0.85 8.46
C PHE A 222 -8.38 1.80 9.55
N GLU A 223 -8.05 3.09 9.49
CA GLU A 223 -8.52 4.09 10.46
C GLU A 223 -10.06 4.25 10.46
N LYS A 224 -10.70 3.83 9.36
CA LYS A 224 -12.16 3.86 9.20
C LYS A 224 -12.82 2.50 9.47
N LEU A 225 -12.06 1.46 9.73
CA LEU A 225 -12.56 0.12 9.99
C LEU A 225 -12.82 -0.09 11.48
N LEU A 226 -13.87 -0.89 11.80
CA LEU A 226 -14.27 -1.14 13.19
C LEU A 226 -13.19 -1.79 14.09
N PRO A 227 -12.29 -2.66 13.57
CA PRO A 227 -11.20 -3.20 14.39
C PRO A 227 -10.13 -2.18 14.79
N PHE A 228 -10.15 -0.96 14.25
CA PHE A 228 -9.17 0.07 14.55
C PHE A 228 -9.17 0.51 16.01
N GLN A 229 -7.99 0.57 16.61
CA GLN A 229 -7.76 1.04 17.97
C GLN A 229 -6.73 2.16 17.95
N ASN A 230 -7.19 3.39 18.17
CA ASN A 230 -6.35 4.58 18.07
C ASN A 230 -5.13 4.55 19.01
N HIS A 231 -5.28 4.05 20.24
CA HIS A 231 -4.15 3.98 21.19
C HIS A 231 -3.03 3.04 20.72
N VAL A 232 -3.39 1.91 20.08
CA VAL A 232 -2.40 0.99 19.47
C VAL A 232 -1.70 1.67 18.30
N TRP A 233 -2.44 2.40 17.47
CA TRP A 233 -1.89 3.13 16.34
C TRP A 233 -0.94 4.25 16.77
N GLN A 234 -1.29 5.03 17.79
CA GLN A 234 -0.40 6.08 18.32
C GLN A 234 0.89 5.48 18.88
N GLY A 235 0.84 4.35 19.58
CA GLY A 235 2.05 3.66 20.02
C GLY A 235 2.95 3.22 18.88
N LEU A 236 2.38 2.74 17.74
CA LEU A 236 3.16 2.38 16.55
C LEU A 236 3.82 3.60 15.89
N ILE A 237 3.13 4.75 15.87
CA ILE A 237 3.70 6.02 15.37
C ILE A 237 4.86 6.49 16.26
N GLU A 238 4.70 6.41 17.58
CA GLU A 238 5.75 6.77 18.54
C GLU A 238 6.97 5.85 18.37
N GLU A 239 6.77 4.52 18.34
CA GLU A 239 7.83 3.55 18.03
C GLU A 239 8.56 3.89 16.73
N ALA A 240 7.83 4.27 15.66
CA ALA A 240 8.44 4.61 14.38
C ALA A 240 9.29 5.88 14.45
N ARG A 241 8.85 6.89 15.19
CA ARG A 241 9.61 8.15 15.38
C ARG A 241 10.85 7.96 16.23
N ASP A 242 10.80 7.08 17.24
CA ASP A 242 11.95 6.77 18.09
C ASP A 242 13.08 6.06 17.32
N HIS A 243 12.78 5.51 16.15
CA HIS A 243 13.77 4.90 15.25
C HIS A 243 14.41 5.90 14.28
N GLU A 244 13.95 7.16 14.23
CA GLU A 244 14.55 8.17 13.39
C GLU A 244 15.94 8.59 13.88
N HIS A 245 16.90 8.73 12.97
CA HIS A 245 18.29 9.07 13.29
C HIS A 245 18.96 9.82 12.13
N GLU A 246 20.10 10.43 12.38
CA GLU A 246 20.92 11.04 11.34
C GLU A 246 21.51 9.98 10.39
N PRO A 247 21.64 10.27 9.10
CA PRO A 247 22.22 9.34 8.14
C PRO A 247 23.73 9.20 8.34
N THR A 248 24.28 8.03 8.02
CA THR A 248 25.73 7.78 8.13
C THR A 248 26.52 8.09 6.86
N ALA A 249 25.83 8.18 5.71
CA ALA A 249 26.46 8.47 4.43
C ALA A 249 25.66 9.52 3.65
N PRO A 250 26.35 10.36 2.84
CA PRO A 250 25.69 11.40 2.07
C PRO A 250 24.89 10.85 0.90
N ILE A 251 23.83 11.59 0.53
CA ILE A 251 22.96 11.26 -0.59
C ILE A 251 22.95 12.44 -1.55
N PHE A 252 23.09 12.14 -2.84
CA PHE A 252 23.18 13.14 -3.90
C PHE A 252 22.14 12.85 -4.99
N GLY A 253 21.62 13.93 -5.57
CA GLY A 253 20.76 13.85 -6.75
C GLY A 253 21.09 14.97 -7.74
N SER A 254 21.10 14.66 -9.03
CA SER A 254 21.20 15.69 -10.06
C SER A 254 20.20 15.45 -11.19
N ASP A 255 19.89 16.51 -11.91
CA ASP A 255 19.11 16.45 -13.15
C ASP A 255 19.51 17.59 -14.08
N VAL A 256 19.53 17.34 -15.38
CA VAL A 256 19.82 18.37 -16.39
C VAL A 256 18.74 19.45 -16.42
N ALA A 257 17.51 19.11 -16.07
CA ALA A 257 16.41 20.06 -16.00
C ALA A 257 16.32 20.73 -14.61
N PHE A 258 16.80 21.96 -14.49
CA PHE A 258 16.75 22.74 -13.24
C PHE A 258 15.38 22.75 -12.57
N ARG A 259 14.29 22.77 -13.37
CA ARG A 259 12.93 22.68 -12.84
C ARG A 259 12.68 21.36 -12.07
N MET A 260 13.30 20.26 -12.51
CA MET A 260 13.17 18.98 -11.80
C MET A 260 13.91 19.02 -10.47
N VAL A 261 15.07 19.67 -10.42
CA VAL A 261 15.83 19.89 -9.19
C VAL A 261 15.01 20.71 -8.19
N ASP A 262 14.39 21.83 -8.63
CA ASP A 262 13.47 22.61 -7.78
C ASP A 262 12.31 21.76 -7.24
N PHE A 263 11.76 20.84 -8.04
CA PHE A 263 10.72 19.93 -7.60
C PHE A 263 11.25 18.92 -6.58
N ALA A 264 12.46 18.38 -6.80
CA ALA A 264 13.11 17.44 -5.89
C ALA A 264 13.38 18.08 -4.53
N GLU A 265 13.89 19.30 -4.49
CA GLU A 265 14.15 20.05 -3.25
C GLU A 265 12.86 20.28 -2.45
N ARG A 266 11.79 20.75 -3.09
CA ARG A 266 10.49 20.95 -2.42
C ARG A 266 9.86 19.65 -1.95
N ASN A 267 10.00 18.56 -2.71
CA ASN A 267 9.55 17.25 -2.30
C ASN A 267 10.36 16.73 -1.10
N ALA A 268 11.69 16.92 -1.10
CA ALA A 268 12.58 16.54 0.00
C ALA A 268 12.26 17.32 1.29
N GLU A 269 11.93 18.60 1.18
CA GLU A 269 11.49 19.42 2.30
C GLU A 269 10.21 18.83 2.93
N ARG A 270 9.19 18.54 2.11
CA ARG A 270 7.95 17.91 2.60
C ARG A 270 8.15 16.50 3.16
N ALA A 271 9.12 15.77 2.61
CA ALA A 271 9.49 14.44 3.10
C ALA A 271 10.31 14.47 4.40
N GLY A 272 10.73 15.67 4.87
CA GLY A 272 11.55 15.84 6.08
C GLY A 272 13.02 15.46 5.90
N VAL A 273 13.54 15.48 4.67
CA VAL A 273 14.92 15.04 4.35
C VAL A 273 15.72 16.08 3.53
N SER A 274 15.30 17.34 3.49
CA SER A 274 16.00 18.39 2.72
C SER A 274 17.44 18.63 3.20
N GLY A 275 17.72 18.45 4.48
CA GLY A 275 19.07 18.58 5.05
C GLY A 275 19.98 17.39 4.81
N VAL A 276 19.45 16.29 4.25
CA VAL A 276 20.16 15.02 4.07
C VAL A 276 20.65 14.83 2.64
N ILE A 277 19.96 15.46 1.68
CA ILE A 277 20.21 15.28 0.25
C ILE A 277 20.84 16.54 -0.32
N GLU A 278 21.94 16.40 -1.06
CA GLU A 278 22.50 17.47 -1.87
C GLU A 278 22.01 17.34 -3.32
N PHE A 279 21.21 18.31 -3.78
CA PHE A 279 20.73 18.36 -5.15
C PHE A 279 21.55 19.33 -6.00
N ARG A 280 21.79 18.98 -7.27
CA ARG A 280 22.49 19.84 -8.24
C ARG A 280 21.81 19.79 -9.60
N GLY A 281 21.66 20.97 -10.22
CA GLY A 281 21.32 21.08 -11.64
C GLY A 281 22.59 20.94 -12.49
N GLY A 282 22.56 20.05 -13.47
CA GLY A 282 23.70 19.85 -14.38
C GLY A 282 23.56 18.58 -15.19
N ASP A 283 24.43 18.42 -16.18
CA ASP A 283 24.56 17.20 -16.98
C ASP A 283 25.24 16.10 -16.15
N ALA A 284 24.84 14.83 -16.41
CA ALA A 284 25.30 13.68 -15.65
C ALA A 284 26.74 13.27 -15.95
#